data_26ef0194a80837a6ff31c7fcd2d118e0
#
_entry.id   26ef0194a80837a6ff31c7fcd2d118e0
#
_cell.length_a   1.000
_cell.length_b   1.000
_cell.length_c   1.000
_cell.angle_alpha   90.00
_cell.angle_beta   90.00
_cell.angle_gamma   90.00
#
_symmetry.space_group_name_H-M   'P 1'
#
loop_
_entity.id
_entity.type
_entity.pdbx_description
1 polymer ?
#
loop_
_entity_poly.entity_id
_entity_poly.type
_entity_poly.pdbx_seq_one_letter_code
_entity_poly.pdbx_strand_id
1 'polypeptide(L)'
;FVTGGVVSGLGKGITAASLGRLLKCRGLKVASQKLDPYVNVDPGTMSPLQHGEVFVTDDGTETDLDLGHYERFIDENLNKYSNLTTGKVYWNVLNKERQGAYLGQTVQIIPHITNEIKSYIYNLASSTEADVVITEIGGTTGDIESQPFLEAIRQVGLEQGRDNCCYIHVVLVPYISGSDEYKSKPAQHSVKELQGMGVNPDIIILRADGSVGGDIRRKISTFCNVKPECVIENLTMPSLYQCPLMLHTGGLDEVV
;
A
#
# COMPACT_ATOMS: atom_id res chain seq x y z
N PHE A 1 3.78 3.61 -3.99
CA PHE A 1 3.21 2.30 -3.63
C PHE A 1 3.52 2.00 -2.17
N VAL A 2 2.50 1.65 -1.38
CA VAL A 2 2.64 1.30 0.04
C VAL A 2 2.34 -0.20 0.20
N THR A 3 3.35 -0.96 0.59
CA THR A 3 3.27 -2.40 0.86
C THR A 3 3.55 -2.67 2.33
N GLY A 4 3.29 -3.87 2.81
CA GLY A 4 3.65 -4.22 4.17
C GLY A 4 3.85 -5.71 4.38
N GLY A 5 4.56 -6.05 5.42
CA GLY A 5 4.87 -7.42 5.73
C GLY A 5 5.00 -7.70 7.22
N VAL A 6 5.25 -8.96 7.54
CA VAL A 6 5.30 -9.57 8.86
C VAL A 6 3.92 -9.95 9.40
N VAL A 7 3.00 -8.99 9.56
CA VAL A 7 1.61 -9.22 10.02
C VAL A 7 0.65 -8.24 9.35
N SER A 8 -0.63 -8.58 9.34
CA SER A 8 -1.71 -7.66 8.97
C SER A 8 -1.95 -6.60 10.05
N GLY A 9 -2.66 -5.52 9.71
CA GLY A 9 -3.02 -4.49 10.70
C GLY A 9 -1.86 -3.59 11.16
N LEU A 10 -0.75 -3.53 10.40
CA LEU A 10 0.42 -2.69 10.71
C LEU A 10 0.17 -1.18 10.57
N GLY A 11 -0.99 -0.78 10.05
CA GLY A 11 -1.27 0.63 9.80
C GLY A 11 -0.72 1.14 8.47
N LYS A 12 -0.67 0.29 7.44
CA LYS A 12 -0.37 0.71 6.06
C LYS A 12 -1.30 1.84 5.61
N GLY A 13 -2.62 1.67 5.82
CA GLY A 13 -3.64 2.66 5.47
C GLY A 13 -3.41 4.01 6.14
N ILE A 14 -3.13 4.02 7.43
CA ILE A 14 -2.81 5.25 8.17
C ILE A 14 -1.50 5.88 7.69
N THR A 15 -0.51 5.06 7.34
CA THR A 15 0.75 5.55 6.75
C THR A 15 0.49 6.20 5.39
N ALA A 16 -0.28 5.54 4.52
CA ALA A 16 -0.67 6.06 3.20
C ALA A 16 -1.49 7.35 3.31
N ALA A 17 -2.51 7.37 4.18
CA ALA A 17 -3.34 8.54 4.45
C ALA A 17 -2.52 9.72 5.00
N SER A 18 -1.61 9.44 5.94
CA SER A 18 -0.72 10.46 6.52
C SER A 18 0.22 11.05 5.46
N LEU A 19 0.83 10.21 4.63
CA LEU A 19 1.67 10.67 3.52
C LEU A 19 0.85 11.54 2.56
N GLY A 20 -0.35 11.11 2.18
CA GLY A 20 -1.23 11.89 1.31
C GLY A 20 -1.54 13.27 1.89
N ARG A 21 -1.82 13.36 3.19
CA ARG A 21 -1.99 14.64 3.88
C ARG A 21 -0.75 15.52 3.81
N LEU A 22 0.43 14.94 4.06
CA LEU A 22 1.69 15.68 4.04
C LEU A 22 2.01 16.22 2.64
N LEU A 23 1.83 15.42 1.60
CA LEU A 23 2.04 15.85 0.21
C LEU A 23 1.03 16.92 -0.21
N LYS A 24 -0.24 16.80 0.21
CA LYS A 24 -1.24 17.86 0.01
C LYS A 24 -0.84 19.17 0.70
N CYS A 25 -0.28 19.11 1.90
CA CYS A 25 0.25 20.30 2.59
C CYS A 25 1.44 20.94 1.85
N ARG A 26 2.14 20.20 0.99
CA ARG A 26 3.18 20.71 0.09
C ARG A 26 2.61 21.28 -1.22
N GLY A 27 1.30 21.27 -1.40
CA GLY A 27 0.60 21.83 -2.56
C GLY A 27 0.39 20.85 -3.71
N LEU A 28 0.66 19.56 -3.51
CA LEU A 28 0.44 18.53 -4.52
C LEU A 28 -1.02 18.05 -4.51
N LYS A 29 -1.54 17.74 -5.68
CA LYS A 29 -2.84 17.08 -5.85
C LYS A 29 -2.67 15.59 -5.67
N VAL A 30 -3.28 15.01 -4.66
CA VAL A 30 -3.09 13.61 -4.26
C VAL A 30 -4.36 12.81 -4.49
N ALA A 31 -4.23 11.66 -5.14
CA ALA A 31 -5.27 10.63 -5.19
C ALA A 31 -4.81 9.37 -4.45
N SER A 32 -5.73 8.66 -3.83
CA SER A 32 -5.44 7.43 -3.09
C SER A 32 -6.31 6.28 -3.50
N GLN A 33 -5.74 5.08 -3.51
CA GLN A 33 -6.45 3.84 -3.73
C GLN A 33 -5.92 2.70 -2.87
N LYS A 34 -6.77 1.71 -2.67
CA LYS A 34 -6.45 0.45 -2.01
C LYS A 34 -6.73 -0.73 -2.94
N LEU A 35 -5.78 -1.63 -3.05
CA LEU A 35 -5.87 -2.88 -3.79
C LEU A 35 -5.96 -4.04 -2.79
N ASP A 36 -7.13 -4.65 -2.69
CA ASP A 36 -7.42 -5.68 -1.69
C ASP A 36 -7.32 -7.09 -2.28
N PRO A 37 -6.53 -8.00 -1.70
CA PRO A 37 -6.27 -9.30 -2.29
C PRO A 37 -7.38 -10.34 -2.05
N TYR A 38 -8.45 -10.02 -1.34
CA TYR A 38 -9.55 -10.97 -1.14
C TYR A 38 -10.38 -11.17 -2.43
N VAL A 39 -11.04 -12.35 -2.52
CA VAL A 39 -11.78 -12.80 -3.72
C VAL A 39 -13.21 -12.26 -3.80
N ASN A 40 -13.71 -11.59 -2.77
CA ASN A 40 -15.00 -10.91 -2.85
C ASN A 40 -14.96 -9.81 -3.92
N VAL A 41 -16.05 -9.64 -4.67
CA VAL A 41 -16.12 -8.61 -5.72
C VAL A 41 -16.07 -7.20 -5.11
N ASP A 42 -16.75 -7.04 -3.99
CA ASP A 42 -16.73 -5.84 -3.15
C ASP A 42 -16.93 -6.25 -1.67
N PRO A 43 -16.77 -5.36 -0.70
CA PRO A 43 -16.94 -5.67 0.72
C PRO A 43 -18.41 -5.71 1.19
N GLY A 44 -19.39 -5.37 0.36
CA GLY A 44 -20.79 -5.23 0.75
C GLY A 44 -21.44 -6.48 1.35
N THR A 45 -20.94 -7.67 1.00
CA THR A 45 -21.41 -8.96 1.54
C THR A 45 -20.52 -9.52 2.64
N MET A 46 -19.44 -8.83 3.00
CA MET A 46 -18.50 -9.31 4.01
C MET A 46 -19.01 -9.03 5.43
N SER A 47 -18.64 -9.90 6.37
CA SER A 47 -19.01 -9.72 7.77
C SER A 47 -18.31 -8.50 8.38
N PRO A 48 -19.04 -7.54 8.95
CA PRO A 48 -18.44 -6.39 9.64
C PRO A 48 -17.52 -6.77 10.81
N LEU A 49 -17.77 -7.94 11.42
CA LEU A 49 -16.94 -8.46 12.51
C LEU A 49 -15.54 -8.91 12.03
N GLN A 50 -15.40 -9.26 10.76
CA GLN A 50 -14.13 -9.70 10.17
C GLN A 50 -13.37 -8.59 9.46
N HIS A 51 -14.09 -7.69 8.77
CA HIS A 51 -13.51 -6.69 7.87
C HIS A 51 -13.80 -5.24 8.27
N GLY A 52 -14.57 -5.01 9.33
CA GLY A 52 -15.07 -3.70 9.67
C GLY A 52 -16.30 -3.31 8.83
N GLU A 53 -16.73 -2.08 8.97
CA GLU A 53 -17.88 -1.53 8.25
C GLU A 53 -17.50 -1.21 6.80
N VAL A 54 -18.49 -1.27 5.90
CA VAL A 54 -18.34 -0.85 4.51
C VAL A 54 -18.35 0.67 4.45
N PHE A 55 -17.37 1.23 3.75
CA PHE A 55 -17.36 2.65 3.40
C PHE A 55 -17.91 2.84 2.00
N VAL A 56 -18.83 3.79 1.82
CA VAL A 56 -19.45 4.07 0.53
C VAL A 56 -19.00 5.45 0.05
N THR A 57 -18.40 5.49 -1.14
CA THR A 57 -17.95 6.74 -1.78
C THR A 57 -19.14 7.53 -2.35
N ASP A 58 -18.94 8.80 -2.68
CA ASP A 58 -19.99 9.67 -3.23
C ASP A 58 -20.60 9.15 -4.53
N ASP A 59 -19.85 8.38 -5.32
CA ASP A 59 -20.34 7.73 -6.55
C ASP A 59 -21.08 6.40 -6.29
N GLY A 60 -21.31 6.04 -5.01
CA GLY A 60 -22.06 4.86 -4.60
C GLY A 60 -21.26 3.57 -4.60
N THR A 61 -19.96 3.62 -4.73
CA THR A 61 -19.10 2.42 -4.70
C THR A 61 -18.90 1.93 -3.26
N GLU A 62 -19.21 0.66 -3.00
CA GLU A 62 -18.92 0.00 -1.73
C GLU A 62 -17.44 -0.35 -1.65
N THR A 63 -16.79 0.05 -0.56
CA THR A 63 -15.32 -0.04 -0.42
C THR A 63 -14.92 -0.45 0.99
N ASP A 64 -13.64 -0.77 1.15
CA ASP A 64 -13.04 -1.06 2.45
C ASP A 64 -13.02 0.19 3.35
N LEU A 65 -13.09 -0.03 4.66
CA LEU A 65 -13.12 1.02 5.68
C LEU A 65 -11.91 1.97 5.63
N ASP A 66 -10.75 1.49 5.20
CA ASP A 66 -9.54 2.30 5.08
C ASP A 66 -9.70 3.50 4.14
N LEU A 67 -10.61 3.42 3.16
CA LEU A 67 -10.90 4.53 2.28
C LEU A 67 -11.48 5.73 3.04
N GLY A 68 -12.24 5.49 4.10
CA GLY A 68 -12.69 6.54 5.01
C GLY A 68 -11.53 7.24 5.73
N HIS A 69 -10.42 6.54 6.01
CA HIS A 69 -9.22 7.19 6.52
C HIS A 69 -8.56 8.07 5.46
N TYR A 70 -8.50 7.61 4.20
CA TYR A 70 -7.94 8.42 3.12
C TYR A 70 -8.72 9.71 2.94
N GLU A 71 -10.05 9.66 2.84
CA GLU A 71 -10.87 10.86 2.70
C GLU A 71 -10.68 11.82 3.88
N ARG A 72 -10.71 11.32 5.12
CA ARG A 72 -10.55 12.17 6.30
C ARG A 72 -9.18 12.85 6.40
N PHE A 73 -8.09 12.14 6.06
CA PHE A 73 -6.74 12.67 6.18
C PHE A 73 -6.38 13.59 5.02
N ILE A 74 -6.73 13.17 3.80
CA ILE A 74 -6.34 13.87 2.57
C ILE A 74 -7.33 15.00 2.26
N ASP A 75 -8.58 14.90 2.75
CA ASP A 75 -9.66 15.85 2.47
C ASP A 75 -9.95 15.96 0.97
N GLU A 76 -10.14 14.78 0.34
CA GLU A 76 -10.52 14.59 -1.05
C GLU A 76 -11.49 13.42 -1.15
N ASN A 77 -12.55 13.57 -1.93
CA ASN A 77 -13.51 12.50 -2.19
C ASN A 77 -12.87 11.44 -3.09
N LEU A 78 -13.09 10.19 -2.73
CA LEU A 78 -12.65 9.03 -3.51
C LEU A 78 -13.74 8.61 -4.50
N ASN A 79 -13.37 7.75 -5.44
CA ASN A 79 -14.25 7.28 -6.50
C ASN A 79 -14.08 5.77 -6.76
N LYS A 80 -14.83 5.23 -7.72
CA LYS A 80 -14.83 3.81 -8.10
C LYS A 80 -13.46 3.21 -8.46
N TYR A 81 -12.47 4.03 -8.79
CA TYR A 81 -11.10 3.58 -9.05
C TYR A 81 -10.25 3.52 -7.77
N SER A 82 -10.76 4.05 -6.68
CA SER A 82 -10.02 4.08 -5.41
C SER A 82 -10.01 2.75 -4.66
N ASN A 83 -10.84 1.78 -5.04
CA ASN A 83 -10.82 0.43 -4.48
C ASN A 83 -10.93 -0.64 -5.56
N LEU A 84 -10.07 -1.64 -5.48
CA LEU A 84 -10.04 -2.79 -6.37
C LEU A 84 -9.77 -4.07 -5.59
N THR A 85 -10.64 -5.06 -5.75
CA THR A 85 -10.47 -6.39 -5.14
C THR A 85 -9.99 -7.40 -6.17
N THR A 86 -9.38 -8.49 -5.73
CA THR A 86 -9.08 -9.64 -6.59
C THR A 86 -10.33 -10.14 -7.31
N GLY A 87 -11.46 -10.25 -6.59
CA GLY A 87 -12.73 -10.70 -7.19
C GLY A 87 -13.17 -9.81 -8.34
N LYS A 88 -13.10 -8.49 -8.18
CA LYS A 88 -13.45 -7.52 -9.22
C LYS A 88 -12.51 -7.62 -10.43
N VAL A 89 -11.22 -7.80 -10.21
CA VAL A 89 -10.23 -8.00 -11.30
C VAL A 89 -10.58 -9.24 -12.12
N TYR A 90 -10.76 -10.38 -11.47
CA TYR A 90 -11.09 -11.62 -12.17
C TYR A 90 -12.46 -11.55 -12.86
N TRP A 91 -13.45 -10.97 -12.19
CA TRP A 91 -14.77 -10.75 -12.79
C TRP A 91 -14.69 -9.96 -14.10
N ASN A 92 -13.93 -8.87 -14.11
CA ASN A 92 -13.76 -8.05 -15.30
C ASN A 92 -13.03 -8.81 -16.43
N VAL A 93 -11.94 -9.52 -16.09
CA VAL A 93 -11.16 -10.27 -17.09
C VAL A 93 -11.97 -11.43 -17.66
N LEU A 94 -12.69 -12.18 -16.85
CA LEU A 94 -13.54 -13.29 -17.31
C LEU A 94 -14.69 -12.80 -18.17
N ASN A 95 -15.33 -11.68 -17.83
CA ASN A 95 -16.37 -11.07 -18.67
C ASN A 95 -15.80 -10.62 -20.03
N LYS A 96 -14.63 -9.99 -20.06
CA LYS A 96 -13.93 -9.62 -21.31
C LYS A 96 -13.61 -10.86 -22.15
N GLU A 97 -13.17 -11.96 -21.53
CA GLU A 97 -12.92 -13.24 -22.21
C GLU A 97 -14.20 -13.78 -22.84
N ARG A 98 -15.30 -13.85 -22.10
CA ARG A 98 -16.60 -14.33 -22.60
C ARG A 98 -17.18 -13.48 -23.74
N GLN A 99 -16.84 -12.20 -23.76
CA GLN A 99 -17.20 -11.26 -24.85
C GLN A 99 -16.26 -11.33 -26.06
N GLY A 100 -15.21 -12.16 -26.00
CA GLY A 100 -14.25 -12.32 -27.10
C GLY A 100 -13.21 -11.20 -27.20
N ALA A 101 -13.04 -10.39 -26.17
CA ALA A 101 -12.10 -9.25 -26.19
C ALA A 101 -10.63 -9.66 -26.40
N TYR A 102 -10.28 -10.91 -26.09
CA TYR A 102 -8.91 -11.42 -26.23
C TYR A 102 -8.68 -12.22 -27.52
N LEU A 103 -9.65 -12.24 -28.43
CA LEU A 103 -9.50 -12.81 -29.79
C LEU A 103 -8.96 -14.26 -29.81
N GLY A 104 -9.34 -15.09 -28.85
CA GLY A 104 -8.92 -16.49 -28.74
C GLY A 104 -7.54 -16.72 -28.12
N GLN A 105 -6.91 -15.67 -27.59
CA GLN A 105 -5.67 -15.81 -26.82
C GLN A 105 -5.90 -16.59 -25.51
N THR A 106 -4.89 -17.30 -25.05
CA THR A 106 -4.89 -17.88 -23.69
C THR A 106 -4.80 -16.76 -22.67
N VAL A 107 -5.83 -16.63 -21.83
CA VAL A 107 -5.88 -15.62 -20.76
C VAL A 107 -5.09 -16.12 -19.55
N GLN A 108 -4.13 -15.31 -19.07
CA GLN A 108 -3.18 -15.67 -18.01
C GLN A 108 -3.08 -14.55 -16.98
N ILE A 109 -2.48 -14.85 -15.82
CA ILE A 109 -2.22 -13.83 -14.79
C ILE A 109 -1.38 -12.69 -15.39
N ILE A 110 -0.29 -13.02 -16.06
CA ILE A 110 0.51 -12.09 -16.84
C ILE A 110 0.26 -12.38 -18.33
N PRO A 111 -0.18 -11.42 -19.13
CA PRO A 111 -0.38 -10.00 -18.81
C PRO A 111 -1.82 -9.61 -18.42
N HIS A 112 -2.82 -10.48 -18.50
CA HIS A 112 -4.22 -10.06 -18.54
C HIS A 112 -4.72 -9.55 -17.18
N ILE A 113 -4.45 -10.29 -16.08
CA ILE A 113 -4.81 -9.87 -14.70
C ILE A 113 -3.96 -8.66 -14.31
N THR A 114 -2.66 -8.67 -14.56
CA THR A 114 -1.78 -7.55 -14.21
C THR A 114 -2.13 -6.28 -15.01
N ASN A 115 -2.51 -6.39 -16.27
CA ASN A 115 -2.98 -5.25 -17.07
C ASN A 115 -4.30 -4.68 -16.54
N GLU A 116 -5.23 -5.53 -16.09
CA GLU A 116 -6.47 -5.07 -15.45
C GLU A 116 -6.17 -4.28 -14.18
N ILE A 117 -5.28 -4.79 -13.33
CA ILE A 117 -4.85 -4.09 -12.10
C ILE A 117 -4.20 -2.74 -12.45
N LYS A 118 -3.25 -2.73 -13.37
CA LYS A 118 -2.58 -1.48 -13.81
C LYS A 118 -3.57 -0.47 -14.38
N SER A 119 -4.61 -0.92 -15.10
CA SER A 119 -5.63 -0.02 -15.64
C SER A 119 -6.34 0.79 -14.56
N TYR A 120 -6.57 0.23 -13.38
CA TYR A 120 -7.16 0.96 -12.26
C TYR A 120 -6.23 2.04 -11.71
N ILE A 121 -4.93 1.76 -11.62
CA ILE A 121 -3.92 2.74 -11.19
C ILE A 121 -3.89 3.92 -12.18
N TYR A 122 -3.81 3.63 -13.47
CA TYR A 122 -3.76 4.67 -14.51
C TYR A 122 -5.07 5.44 -14.66
N ASN A 123 -6.23 4.75 -14.52
CA ASN A 123 -7.52 5.40 -14.58
C ASN A 123 -7.75 6.34 -13.39
N LEU A 124 -7.29 5.98 -12.18
CA LEU A 124 -7.34 6.89 -11.05
C LEU A 124 -6.51 8.15 -11.32
N ALA A 125 -5.26 8.00 -11.76
CA ALA A 125 -4.40 9.12 -12.11
C ALA A 125 -5.06 10.05 -13.13
N SER A 126 -5.57 9.47 -14.22
CA SER A 126 -6.18 10.23 -15.32
C SER A 126 -7.49 10.90 -14.93
N SER A 127 -8.34 10.23 -14.14
CA SER A 127 -9.66 10.76 -13.76
C SER A 127 -9.60 11.85 -12.70
N THR A 128 -8.54 11.86 -11.90
CA THR A 128 -8.33 12.85 -10.83
C THR A 128 -7.36 13.96 -11.22
N GLU A 129 -6.62 13.81 -12.32
CA GLU A 129 -5.52 14.69 -12.70
C GLU A 129 -4.54 14.90 -11.53
N ALA A 130 -4.27 13.86 -10.77
CA ALA A 130 -3.43 13.92 -9.59
C ALA A 130 -1.95 14.02 -9.96
N ASP A 131 -1.19 14.83 -9.21
CA ASP A 131 0.27 14.87 -9.28
C ASP A 131 0.89 13.60 -8.71
N VAL A 132 0.24 13.04 -7.66
CA VAL A 132 0.69 11.84 -6.97
C VAL A 132 -0.48 10.89 -6.74
N VAL A 133 -0.30 9.62 -7.12
CA VAL A 133 -1.23 8.52 -6.78
C VAL A 133 -0.59 7.64 -5.71
N ILE A 134 -1.24 7.55 -4.56
CA ILE A 134 -0.84 6.66 -3.48
C ILE A 134 -1.66 5.37 -3.59
N THR A 135 -0.99 4.26 -3.88
CA THR A 135 -1.62 2.94 -3.99
C THR A 135 -1.15 2.06 -2.83
N GLU A 136 -2.07 1.71 -1.94
CA GLU A 136 -1.82 0.73 -0.88
C GLU A 136 -2.13 -0.69 -1.37
N ILE A 137 -1.21 -1.61 -1.13
CA ILE A 137 -1.42 -3.03 -1.37
C ILE A 137 -1.89 -3.69 -0.07
N GLY A 138 -3.12 -4.21 -0.09
CA GLY A 138 -3.69 -4.97 1.01
C GLY A 138 -2.98 -6.30 1.22
N GLY A 139 -3.21 -6.92 2.38
CA GLY A 139 -2.56 -8.17 2.77
C GLY A 139 -1.11 -7.98 3.20
N THR A 140 -0.40 -9.09 3.28
CA THR A 140 0.99 -9.17 3.73
C THR A 140 1.87 -9.61 2.56
N THR A 141 3.06 -9.04 2.44
CA THR A 141 4.05 -9.53 1.47
C THR A 141 4.37 -10.99 1.78
N GLY A 142 4.25 -11.86 0.78
CA GLY A 142 4.35 -13.31 0.94
C GLY A 142 2.99 -14.03 0.84
N ASP A 143 1.88 -13.32 1.02
CA ASP A 143 0.56 -13.89 0.79
C ASP A 143 0.37 -14.19 -0.70
N ILE A 144 -0.09 -15.40 -1.02
CA ILE A 144 -0.32 -15.84 -2.42
C ILE A 144 -1.28 -14.89 -3.13
N GLU A 145 -2.30 -14.44 -2.42
CA GLU A 145 -3.34 -13.56 -2.93
C GLU A 145 -2.81 -12.19 -3.35
N SER A 146 -1.74 -11.72 -2.72
CA SER A 146 -1.15 -10.41 -3.01
C SER A 146 -0.20 -10.42 -4.22
N GLN A 147 0.25 -11.59 -4.67
CA GLN A 147 1.26 -11.71 -5.73
C GLN A 147 0.89 -11.00 -7.04
N PRO A 148 -0.34 -11.10 -7.59
CA PRO A 148 -0.70 -10.40 -8.82
C PRO A 148 -0.62 -8.88 -8.68
N PHE A 149 -0.95 -8.33 -7.51
CA PHE A 149 -0.85 -6.90 -7.22
C PHE A 149 0.61 -6.44 -7.12
N LEU A 150 1.46 -7.21 -6.43
CA LEU A 150 2.90 -6.93 -6.33
C LEU A 150 3.57 -6.99 -7.70
N GLU A 151 3.20 -7.98 -8.54
CA GLU A 151 3.68 -8.06 -9.93
C GLU A 151 3.18 -6.86 -10.76
N ALA A 152 1.94 -6.44 -10.60
CA ALA A 152 1.39 -5.29 -11.31
C ALA A 152 2.15 -3.99 -10.96
N ILE A 153 2.39 -3.70 -9.69
CA ILE A 153 3.14 -2.49 -9.29
C ILE A 153 4.61 -2.56 -9.71
N ARG A 154 5.22 -3.75 -9.73
CA ARG A 154 6.56 -3.95 -10.30
C ARG A 154 6.58 -3.57 -11.79
N GLN A 155 5.56 -3.98 -12.55
CA GLN A 155 5.42 -3.62 -13.96
C GLN A 155 5.19 -2.12 -14.15
N VAL A 156 4.38 -1.47 -13.30
CA VAL A 156 4.20 -0.01 -13.33
C VAL A 156 5.54 0.69 -13.17
N GLY A 157 6.38 0.25 -12.23
CA GLY A 157 7.72 0.83 -12.06
C GLY A 157 8.64 0.64 -13.26
N LEU A 158 8.47 -0.47 -14.01
CA LEU A 158 9.19 -0.69 -15.27
C LEU A 158 8.68 0.23 -16.38
N GLU A 159 7.37 0.42 -16.47
CA GLU A 159 6.70 1.19 -17.52
C GLU A 159 6.88 2.71 -17.33
N GLN A 160 6.77 3.19 -16.09
CA GLN A 160 6.86 4.61 -15.74
C GLN A 160 8.29 5.09 -15.44
N GLY A 161 9.18 4.15 -15.17
CA GLY A 161 10.54 4.44 -14.71
C GLY A 161 10.65 4.64 -13.20
N ARG A 162 11.84 4.39 -12.68
CA ARG A 162 12.12 4.44 -11.23
C ARG A 162 11.97 5.83 -10.63
N ASP A 163 12.25 6.86 -11.40
CA ASP A 163 12.15 8.26 -10.95
C ASP A 163 10.69 8.72 -10.77
N ASN A 164 9.73 7.98 -11.31
CA ASN A 164 8.30 8.26 -11.19
C ASN A 164 7.57 7.30 -10.22
N CYS A 165 8.29 6.39 -9.58
CA CYS A 165 7.70 5.40 -8.66
C CYS A 165 8.50 5.32 -7.37
N CYS A 166 7.84 5.50 -6.23
CA CYS A 166 8.39 5.31 -4.90
C CYS A 166 7.73 4.10 -4.23
N TYR A 167 8.54 3.17 -3.71
CA TYR A 167 8.08 1.97 -3.00
C TYR A 167 8.35 2.12 -1.51
N ILE A 168 7.28 2.19 -0.73
CA ILE A 168 7.30 2.31 0.72
C ILE A 168 6.89 0.96 1.32
N HIS A 169 7.71 0.41 2.20
CA HIS A 169 7.43 -0.86 2.85
C HIS A 169 7.27 -0.70 4.36
N VAL A 170 6.09 -1.01 4.87
CA VAL A 170 5.77 -0.94 6.30
C VAL A 170 6.05 -2.28 6.94
N VAL A 171 6.90 -2.30 7.97
CA VAL A 171 7.35 -3.53 8.64
C VAL A 171 7.23 -3.43 10.15
N LEU A 172 6.94 -4.55 10.81
CA LEU A 172 6.93 -4.62 12.26
C LEU A 172 8.35 -4.80 12.80
N VAL A 173 8.69 -4.02 13.83
CA VAL A 173 9.87 -4.22 14.66
C VAL A 173 9.40 -4.55 16.08
N PRO A 174 9.21 -5.85 16.40
CA PRO A 174 8.66 -6.25 17.68
C PRO A 174 9.65 -6.04 18.82
N TYR A 175 9.13 -5.60 19.96
CA TYR A 175 9.84 -5.60 21.24
C TYR A 175 9.66 -6.96 21.91
N ILE A 176 10.76 -7.54 22.37
CA ILE A 176 10.76 -8.83 23.07
C ILE A 176 11.09 -8.57 24.56
N SER A 177 10.08 -8.59 25.40
CA SER A 177 10.20 -8.31 26.83
C SER A 177 11.21 -9.22 27.54
N GLY A 178 11.34 -10.48 27.13
CA GLY A 178 12.29 -11.43 27.73
C GLY A 178 13.77 -11.11 27.47
N SER A 179 14.08 -10.37 26.41
CA SER A 179 15.44 -9.91 26.09
C SER A 179 15.59 -8.40 26.17
N ASP A 180 14.55 -7.69 26.54
CA ASP A 180 14.49 -6.23 26.71
C ASP A 180 15.02 -5.46 25.49
N GLU A 181 14.63 -5.89 24.29
CA GLU A 181 15.15 -5.30 23.05
C GLU A 181 14.17 -5.42 21.87
N TYR A 182 14.31 -4.49 20.92
CA TYR A 182 13.66 -4.56 19.63
C TYR A 182 14.40 -5.52 18.68
N LYS A 183 13.65 -6.28 17.87
CA LYS A 183 14.20 -7.27 16.94
C LYS A 183 14.02 -6.84 15.47
N SER A 184 15.14 -6.63 14.77
CA SER A 184 15.15 -6.23 13.36
C SER A 184 14.97 -7.37 12.36
N LYS A 185 15.10 -8.64 12.78
CA LYS A 185 15.03 -9.80 11.89
C LYS A 185 13.70 -9.91 11.13
N PRO A 186 12.51 -9.73 11.73
CA PRO A 186 11.24 -9.80 11.00
C PRO A 186 11.19 -8.76 9.87
N ALA A 187 11.63 -7.53 10.13
CA ALA A 187 11.71 -6.48 9.11
C ALA A 187 12.64 -6.86 7.95
N GLN A 188 13.83 -7.40 8.25
CA GLN A 188 14.78 -7.85 7.24
C GLN A 188 14.22 -8.97 6.35
N HIS A 189 13.50 -9.92 6.95
CA HIS A 189 12.88 -11.03 6.20
C HIS A 189 11.78 -10.51 5.28
N SER A 190 10.91 -9.62 5.78
CA SER A 190 9.83 -9.04 4.98
C SER A 190 10.35 -8.25 3.77
N VAL A 191 11.41 -7.46 3.95
CA VAL A 191 12.05 -6.74 2.84
C VAL A 191 12.67 -7.71 1.83
N LYS A 192 13.34 -8.77 2.29
CA LYS A 192 13.90 -9.79 1.37
C LYS A 192 12.82 -10.49 0.55
N GLU A 193 11.68 -10.75 1.14
CA GLU A 193 10.56 -11.37 0.45
C GLU A 193 10.01 -10.45 -0.65
N LEU A 194 9.83 -9.15 -0.35
CA LEU A 194 9.45 -8.15 -1.34
C LEU A 194 10.49 -8.04 -2.47
N GLN A 195 11.78 -8.01 -2.12
CA GLN A 195 12.87 -7.99 -3.09
C GLN A 195 12.90 -9.25 -3.96
N GLY A 196 12.56 -10.42 -3.40
CA GLY A 196 12.42 -11.68 -4.13
C GLY A 196 11.35 -11.63 -5.22
N MET A 197 10.35 -10.75 -5.07
CA MET A 197 9.33 -10.46 -6.08
C MET A 197 9.73 -9.36 -7.08
N GLY A 198 10.96 -8.85 -7.00
CA GLY A 198 11.50 -7.83 -7.90
C GLY A 198 11.12 -6.39 -7.52
N VAL A 199 10.58 -6.16 -6.34
CA VAL A 199 10.26 -4.82 -5.82
C VAL A 199 11.27 -4.43 -4.75
N ASN A 200 12.07 -3.40 -5.01
CA ASN A 200 13.01 -2.86 -4.03
C ASN A 200 12.37 -1.64 -3.34
N PRO A 201 12.22 -1.65 -2.02
CA PRO A 201 11.71 -0.49 -1.32
C PRO A 201 12.71 0.67 -1.36
N ASP A 202 12.19 1.88 -1.55
CA ASP A 202 12.94 3.13 -1.46
C ASP A 202 12.92 3.64 -0.02
N ILE A 203 11.81 3.39 0.70
CA ILE A 203 11.58 3.80 2.08
C ILE A 203 11.07 2.62 2.89
N ILE A 204 11.57 2.49 4.11
CA ILE A 204 11.10 1.50 5.09
C ILE A 204 10.50 2.23 6.28
N ILE A 205 9.24 1.91 6.57
CA ILE A 205 8.53 2.43 7.74
C ILE A 205 8.56 1.36 8.84
N LEU A 206 9.15 1.70 9.98
CA LEU A 206 9.29 0.82 11.14
C LEU A 206 8.11 0.99 12.08
N ARG A 207 7.17 0.07 12.06
CA ARG A 207 6.07 0.05 13.02
C ARG A 207 6.53 -0.57 14.34
N ALA A 208 6.47 0.21 15.40
CA ALA A 208 6.87 -0.20 16.76
C ALA A 208 6.04 0.53 17.80
N ASP A 209 6.00 0.00 19.03
CA ASP A 209 5.30 0.64 20.16
C ASP A 209 6.08 1.81 20.76
N GLY A 210 7.39 1.80 20.62
CA GLY A 210 8.29 2.87 21.05
C GLY A 210 9.50 2.98 20.14
N SER A 211 10.35 4.00 20.33
CA SER A 211 11.53 4.22 19.50
C SER A 211 12.47 3.01 19.51
N VAL A 212 12.84 2.54 18.34
CA VAL A 212 13.71 1.38 18.15
C VAL A 212 15.21 1.73 18.30
N GLY A 213 15.53 3.03 18.28
CA GLY A 213 16.89 3.53 18.42
C GLY A 213 17.71 3.50 17.12
N GLY A 214 18.79 4.28 17.14
CA GLY A 214 19.63 4.48 15.95
C GLY A 214 20.36 3.22 15.45
N ASP A 215 20.71 2.31 16.33
CA ASP A 215 21.43 1.08 15.98
C ASP A 215 20.55 0.12 15.18
N ILE A 216 19.28 -0.06 15.56
CA ILE A 216 18.32 -0.87 14.82
C ILE A 216 18.04 -0.24 13.45
N ARG A 217 17.85 1.08 13.40
CA ARG A 217 17.62 1.81 12.15
C ARG A 217 18.81 1.63 11.18
N ARG A 218 20.05 1.84 11.65
CA ARG A 218 21.26 1.62 10.84
C ARG A 218 21.39 0.17 10.36
N LYS A 219 21.09 -0.79 11.23
CA LYS A 219 21.11 -2.20 10.89
C LYS A 219 20.10 -2.53 9.78
N ILE A 220 18.86 -2.04 9.88
CA ILE A 220 17.84 -2.24 8.85
C ILE A 220 18.26 -1.56 7.54
N SER A 221 18.72 -0.32 7.58
CA SER A 221 19.24 0.41 6.42
C SER A 221 20.30 -0.42 5.67
N THR A 222 21.31 -0.90 6.39
CA THR A 222 22.41 -1.68 5.79
C THR A 222 21.92 -3.01 5.20
N PHE A 223 21.11 -3.78 5.95
CA PHE A 223 20.66 -5.11 5.51
C PHE A 223 19.60 -5.07 4.41
N CYS A 224 18.85 -3.99 4.33
CA CYS A 224 17.78 -3.82 3.35
C CYS A 224 18.21 -2.96 2.15
N ASN A 225 19.43 -2.46 2.12
CA ASN A 225 19.98 -1.61 1.06
C ASN A 225 19.13 -0.35 0.81
N VAL A 226 18.75 0.32 1.90
CA VAL A 226 17.99 1.57 1.89
C VAL A 226 18.79 2.63 2.64
N LYS A 227 18.77 3.87 2.17
CA LYS A 227 19.49 4.97 2.84
C LYS A 227 19.01 5.17 4.28
N PRO A 228 19.89 5.55 5.24
CA PRO A 228 19.50 5.72 6.64
C PRO A 228 18.35 6.71 6.86
N GLU A 229 18.31 7.79 6.11
CA GLU A 229 17.25 8.80 6.13
C GLU A 229 15.88 8.28 5.62
N CYS A 230 15.90 7.21 4.83
CA CYS A 230 14.70 6.53 4.32
C CYS A 230 14.20 5.39 5.24
N VAL A 231 14.77 5.25 6.45
CA VAL A 231 14.28 4.32 7.48
C VAL A 231 13.62 5.13 8.58
N ILE A 232 12.29 5.15 8.59
CA ILE A 232 11.46 6.08 9.37
C ILE A 232 10.62 5.30 10.39
N GLU A 233 10.54 5.79 11.62
CA GLU A 233 9.70 5.20 12.66
C GLU A 233 8.25 5.64 12.51
N ASN A 234 7.33 4.69 12.69
CA ASN A 234 5.89 4.92 12.84
C ASN A 234 5.45 4.29 14.16
N LEU A 235 5.38 5.11 15.19
CA LEU A 235 5.13 4.67 16.56
C LEU A 235 3.63 4.67 16.90
N THR A 236 3.27 3.97 17.96
CA THR A 236 1.93 4.03 18.52
C THR A 236 1.68 5.42 19.12
N MET A 237 0.67 6.12 18.58
CA MET A 237 0.31 7.48 18.99
C MET A 237 -1.01 7.46 19.78
N PRO A 238 -1.21 8.36 20.76
CA PRO A 238 -2.48 8.49 21.50
C PRO A 238 -3.68 8.80 20.59
N SER A 239 -3.45 9.47 19.48
CA SER A 239 -4.46 9.77 18.46
C SER A 239 -3.89 9.51 17.07
N LEU A 240 -4.68 8.89 16.18
CA LEU A 240 -4.33 8.66 14.77
C LEU A 240 -4.01 9.97 14.02
N TYR A 241 -4.65 11.07 14.41
CA TYR A 241 -4.41 12.39 13.80
C TYR A 241 -3.04 13.00 14.13
N GLN A 242 -2.28 12.40 15.06
CA GLN A 242 -0.89 12.77 15.32
C GLN A 242 0.11 12.04 14.40
N CYS A 243 -0.32 10.97 13.72
CA CYS A 243 0.55 10.21 12.82
C CYS A 243 1.18 11.06 11.70
N PRO A 244 0.45 11.95 11.00
CA PRO A 244 1.08 12.81 10.00
C PRO A 244 2.21 13.67 10.58
N LEU A 245 2.01 14.26 11.75
CA LEU A 245 3.03 15.11 12.40
C LEU A 245 4.27 14.30 12.80
N MET A 246 4.08 13.10 13.33
CA MET A 246 5.17 12.19 13.67
C MET A 246 5.97 11.78 12.42
N LEU A 247 5.30 11.41 11.34
CA LEU A 247 5.95 11.02 10.08
C LEU A 247 6.65 12.20 9.41
N HIS A 248 6.09 13.42 9.49
CA HIS A 248 6.74 14.65 9.07
C HIS A 248 8.02 14.91 9.86
N THR A 249 7.95 14.83 11.20
CA THR A 249 9.15 14.95 12.06
C THR A 249 10.21 13.89 11.72
N GLY A 250 9.78 12.70 11.30
CA GLY A 250 10.65 11.63 10.79
C GLY A 250 11.21 11.87 9.41
N GLY A 251 10.76 12.91 8.68
CA GLY A 251 11.24 13.29 7.35
C GLY A 251 10.58 12.55 6.19
N LEU A 252 9.42 11.89 6.39
CA LEU A 252 8.78 11.06 5.34
C LEU A 252 8.47 11.86 4.07
N ASP A 253 7.89 13.02 4.21
CA ASP A 253 7.50 13.90 3.09
C ASP A 253 8.67 14.65 2.45
N GLU A 254 9.86 14.56 3.03
CA GLU A 254 11.09 15.13 2.46
C GLU A 254 11.84 14.11 1.61
N VAL A 255 11.72 12.82 1.95
CA VAL A 255 12.40 11.74 1.22
C VAL A 255 11.55 11.14 0.09
N VAL A 256 10.23 11.39 0.09
CA VAL A 256 9.30 11.08 -1.01
C VAL A 256 9.35 12.15 -2.06
#